data_bbdb71b59941d5f786a204663ea83759
#
_entry.id   bbdb71b59941d5f786a204663ea83759
#
_cell.length_a   1.000
_cell.length_b   1.000
_cell.length_c   1.000
_cell.angle_alpha   90.00
_cell.angle_beta   90.00
_cell.angle_gamma   90.00
#
_symmetry.space_group_name_H-M   'P 1'
#
loop_
_entity.id
_entity.type
_entity.pdbx_description
1 polymer ?
#
loop_
_entity_poly.entity_id
_entity_poly.type
_entity_poly.pdbx_seq_one_letter_code
_entity_poly.pdbx_strand_id
1 'polypeptide(L)'
;MTSVRRTRGRPRDPEADEAIMRAALELFVERGLEGANFEQIAKRAGVAKVTVYRRWSSKEELLTQAIEQARTLVPEEEIWATADATARPADERLMDSWVRTLGDARFRTVLAQLIGSSTSHPALLATYREQYIQPRRRVIRAALERARGEGLLAEDADLDTVIDMVVGAAMYRMLLDPAEPTDPTEPADPAATRQYLAAVLRQADRLLRHPGGHNEQMEPDI
;
A
#
# COMPACT_ATOMS: atom_id res chain seq x y z
N MET A 1 18.02 -49.50 20.86
CA MET A 1 17.03 -48.58 20.19
C MET A 1 17.54 -47.15 20.40
N THR A 2 18.27 -46.62 19.44
CA THR A 2 18.95 -45.33 19.57
C THR A 2 18.04 -44.25 19.00
N SER A 3 17.47 -43.39 19.86
CA SER A 3 16.61 -42.26 19.50
C SER A 3 17.45 -41.20 18.75
N VAL A 4 17.17 -41.03 17.46
CA VAL A 4 17.75 -39.95 16.67
C VAL A 4 17.03 -38.65 17.08
N ARG A 5 17.71 -37.84 17.86
CA ARG A 5 17.31 -36.50 18.26
C ARG A 5 17.28 -35.61 17.01
N ARG A 6 16.09 -35.33 16.48
CA ARG A 6 15.85 -34.34 15.43
C ARG A 6 16.34 -32.99 15.94
N THR A 7 17.46 -32.52 15.44
CA THR A 7 17.95 -31.15 15.66
C THR A 7 16.91 -30.15 15.13
N ARG A 8 16.23 -29.44 16.04
CA ARG A 8 15.46 -28.23 15.70
C ARG A 8 16.38 -27.29 14.96
N GLY A 9 16.01 -26.93 13.72
CA GLY A 9 16.76 -25.95 12.94
C GLY A 9 16.94 -24.65 13.74
N ARG A 10 18.09 -24.00 13.53
CA ARG A 10 18.41 -22.70 14.16
C ARG A 10 17.20 -21.75 14.00
N PRO A 11 16.78 -21.04 15.08
CA PRO A 11 15.67 -20.08 14.99
C PRO A 11 15.90 -19.11 13.84
N ARG A 12 14.78 -18.62 13.23
CA ARG A 12 14.85 -17.55 12.21
C ARG A 12 15.58 -16.35 12.83
N ASP A 13 16.51 -15.81 12.08
CA ASP A 13 17.30 -14.63 12.45
C ASP A 13 16.58 -13.41 11.81
N PRO A 14 15.89 -12.57 12.60
CA PRO A 14 15.16 -11.40 12.09
C PRO A 14 16.09 -10.37 11.44
N GLU A 15 17.31 -10.19 11.97
CA GLU A 15 18.27 -9.24 11.43
C GLU A 15 18.71 -9.63 10.02
N ALA A 16 18.86 -10.94 9.77
CA ALA A 16 19.16 -11.43 8.43
C ALA A 16 17.99 -11.23 7.46
N ASP A 17 16.73 -11.37 7.91
CA ASP A 17 15.55 -11.11 7.09
C ASP A 17 15.47 -9.64 6.69
N GLU A 18 15.68 -8.72 7.63
CA GLU A 18 15.71 -7.28 7.37
C GLU A 18 16.84 -6.88 6.42
N ALA A 19 18.05 -7.45 6.60
CA ALA A 19 19.18 -7.19 5.72
C ALA A 19 18.90 -7.67 4.28
N ILE A 20 18.27 -8.84 4.12
CA ILE A 20 17.89 -9.39 2.81
C ILE A 20 16.83 -8.51 2.14
N MET A 21 15.77 -8.12 2.86
CA MET A 21 14.71 -7.30 2.32
C MET A 21 15.19 -5.90 1.93
N ARG A 22 16.03 -5.28 2.75
CA ARG A 22 16.70 -4.01 2.43
C ARG A 22 17.55 -4.11 1.17
N ALA A 23 18.39 -5.14 1.06
CA ALA A 23 19.23 -5.37 -0.11
C ALA A 23 18.41 -5.63 -1.38
N ALA A 24 17.29 -6.34 -1.26
CA ALA A 24 16.35 -6.57 -2.37
C ALA A 24 15.74 -5.27 -2.89
N LEU A 25 15.27 -4.40 -2.00
CA LEU A 25 14.74 -3.08 -2.36
C LEU A 25 15.77 -2.17 -3.02
N GLU A 26 16.96 -2.09 -2.47
CA GLU A 26 18.04 -1.28 -3.04
C GLU A 26 18.39 -1.74 -4.46
N LEU A 27 18.51 -3.05 -4.67
CA LEU A 27 18.77 -3.61 -5.99
C LEU A 27 17.62 -3.38 -6.96
N PHE A 28 16.38 -3.49 -6.48
CA PHE A 28 15.19 -3.24 -7.28
C PHE A 28 15.12 -1.79 -7.76
N VAL A 29 15.39 -0.83 -6.88
CA VAL A 29 15.44 0.60 -7.23
C VAL A 29 16.60 0.91 -8.18
N GLU A 30 17.79 0.35 -7.92
CA GLU A 30 18.98 0.62 -8.73
C GLU A 30 18.95 -0.04 -10.12
N ARG A 31 18.38 -1.24 -10.25
CA ARG A 31 18.59 -2.13 -11.41
C ARG A 31 17.32 -2.80 -11.93
N GLY A 32 16.17 -2.46 -11.35
CA GLY A 32 14.90 -3.13 -11.67
C GLY A 32 14.84 -4.59 -11.20
N LEU A 33 13.79 -5.29 -11.63
CA LEU A 33 13.54 -6.67 -11.21
C LEU A 33 14.62 -7.66 -11.66
N GLU A 34 15.21 -7.45 -12.83
CA GLU A 34 16.26 -8.33 -13.35
C GLU A 34 17.56 -8.22 -12.54
N GLY A 35 17.87 -7.03 -12.03
CA GLY A 35 19.02 -6.82 -11.16
C GLY A 35 18.83 -7.32 -9.73
N ALA A 36 17.60 -7.50 -9.28
CA ALA A 36 17.25 -7.97 -7.95
C ALA A 36 17.10 -9.49 -7.88
N ASN A 37 18.09 -10.25 -8.40
CA ASN A 37 18.09 -11.70 -8.27
C ASN A 37 18.65 -12.18 -6.93
N PHE A 38 18.29 -13.40 -6.50
CA PHE A 38 18.66 -13.95 -5.18
C PHE A 38 20.17 -13.99 -4.91
N GLU A 39 20.97 -14.13 -5.96
CA GLU A 39 22.44 -14.16 -5.82
C GLU A 39 23.00 -12.77 -5.48
N GLN A 40 22.57 -11.75 -6.20
CA GLN A 40 22.95 -10.36 -5.94
C GLN A 40 22.41 -9.88 -4.59
N ILE A 41 21.19 -10.26 -4.25
CA ILE A 41 20.58 -9.95 -2.95
C ILE A 41 21.38 -10.58 -1.81
N ALA A 42 21.68 -11.88 -1.90
CA ALA A 42 22.47 -12.58 -0.87
C ALA A 42 23.87 -11.95 -0.69
N LYS A 43 24.53 -11.62 -1.82
CA LYS A 43 25.83 -10.95 -1.81
C LYS A 43 25.79 -9.59 -1.12
N ARG A 44 24.78 -8.76 -1.46
CA ARG A 44 24.62 -7.43 -0.86
C ARG A 44 24.23 -7.48 0.61
N ALA A 45 23.37 -8.44 1.00
CA ALA A 45 22.96 -8.66 2.38
C ALA A 45 24.03 -9.32 3.26
N GLY A 46 25.14 -9.78 2.69
CA GLY A 46 26.20 -10.48 3.43
C GLY A 46 25.80 -11.86 3.95
N VAL A 47 24.84 -12.54 3.29
CA VAL A 47 24.35 -13.85 3.71
C VAL A 47 24.65 -14.93 2.66
N ALA A 48 24.62 -16.19 3.09
CA ALA A 48 24.74 -17.30 2.14
C ALA A 48 23.51 -17.39 1.24
N LYS A 49 23.68 -17.65 -0.06
CA LYS A 49 22.61 -17.80 -1.06
C LYS A 49 21.50 -18.75 -0.59
N VAL A 50 21.88 -19.89 0.03
CA VAL A 50 20.93 -20.88 0.58
C VAL A 50 20.02 -20.28 1.66
N THR A 51 20.45 -19.22 2.35
CA THR A 51 19.65 -18.52 3.36
C THR A 51 18.46 -17.81 2.73
N VAL A 52 18.64 -17.19 1.55
CA VAL A 52 17.55 -16.53 0.80
C VAL A 52 16.59 -17.56 0.24
N TYR A 53 17.09 -18.58 -0.47
CA TYR A 53 16.26 -19.63 -1.09
C TYR A 53 15.40 -20.42 -0.09
N ARG A 54 15.89 -20.55 1.16
CA ARG A 54 15.12 -21.25 2.21
C ARG A 54 13.95 -20.42 2.74
N ARG A 55 13.98 -19.10 2.56
CA ARG A 55 13.03 -18.15 3.16
C ARG A 55 11.96 -17.68 2.19
N TRP A 56 12.33 -17.49 0.93
CA TRP A 56 11.46 -17.03 -0.13
C TRP A 56 11.46 -17.99 -1.31
N SER A 57 10.29 -18.28 -1.82
CA SER A 57 10.10 -19.20 -2.96
C SER A 57 10.37 -18.50 -4.30
N SER A 58 10.21 -17.18 -4.37
CA SER A 58 10.42 -16.38 -5.57
C SER A 58 10.98 -14.98 -5.24
N LYS A 59 11.59 -14.33 -6.24
CA LYS A 59 12.05 -12.94 -6.12
C LYS A 59 10.89 -11.96 -5.98
N GLU A 60 9.75 -12.28 -6.59
CA GLU A 60 8.52 -11.51 -6.49
C GLU A 60 7.97 -11.51 -5.06
N GLU A 61 7.92 -12.68 -4.41
CA GLU A 61 7.52 -12.80 -3.00
C GLU A 61 8.44 -11.99 -2.09
N LEU A 62 9.77 -12.12 -2.25
CA LEU A 62 10.74 -11.36 -1.47
C LEU A 62 10.56 -9.85 -1.67
N LEU A 63 10.44 -9.40 -2.93
CA LEU A 63 10.31 -7.99 -3.24
C LEU A 63 8.98 -7.41 -2.73
N THR A 64 7.87 -8.11 -2.88
CA THR A 64 6.58 -7.62 -2.37
C THR A 64 6.59 -7.49 -0.85
N GLN A 65 7.22 -8.42 -0.14
CA GLN A 65 7.38 -8.31 1.31
C GLN A 65 8.32 -7.15 1.69
N ALA A 66 9.41 -6.95 0.94
CA ALA A 66 10.34 -5.85 1.16
C ALA A 66 9.71 -4.47 0.89
N ILE A 67 8.88 -4.36 -0.16
CA ILE A 67 8.10 -3.15 -0.47
C ILE A 67 7.14 -2.82 0.67
N GLU A 68 6.47 -3.82 1.18
CA GLU A 68 5.52 -3.66 2.27
C GLU A 68 6.19 -3.24 3.58
N GLN A 69 7.33 -3.85 3.90
CA GLN A 69 8.10 -3.45 5.08
C GLN A 69 8.66 -2.02 4.98
N ALA A 70 9.01 -1.57 3.76
CA ALA A 70 9.45 -0.19 3.53
C ALA A 70 8.33 0.84 3.72
N ARG A 71 7.10 0.40 3.57
CA ARG A 71 5.90 1.16 3.86
C ARG A 71 5.72 1.25 5.38
N THR A 72 6.38 2.18 6.03
CA THR A 72 6.38 2.39 7.50
C THR A 72 4.99 2.79 8.01
N LEU A 73 4.04 1.85 8.03
CA LEU A 73 2.64 2.11 8.39
C LEU A 73 2.23 1.34 9.63
N VAL A 74 1.45 2.01 10.47
CA VAL A 74 0.53 1.32 11.38
C VAL A 74 -0.33 0.38 10.52
N PRO A 75 -0.50 -0.90 10.92
CA PRO A 75 -1.35 -1.83 10.18
C PRO A 75 -2.73 -1.20 9.98
N GLU A 76 -3.09 -0.92 8.72
CA GLU A 76 -4.39 -0.32 8.40
C GLU A 76 -5.54 -1.20 8.92
N GLU A 77 -5.31 -2.51 8.98
CA GLU A 77 -6.26 -3.47 9.52
C GLU A 77 -6.64 -3.18 10.98
N GLU A 78 -5.68 -2.75 11.82
CA GLU A 78 -5.96 -2.35 13.20
C GLU A 78 -6.77 -1.06 13.29
N ILE A 79 -6.48 -0.10 12.40
CA ILE A 79 -7.22 1.18 12.36
C ILE A 79 -8.66 0.95 11.93
N TRP A 80 -8.87 0.17 10.83
CA TRP A 80 -10.21 -0.11 10.33
C TRP A 80 -11.00 -1.09 11.20
N ALA A 81 -10.32 -2.00 11.92
CA ALA A 81 -10.98 -2.90 12.87
C ALA A 81 -11.48 -2.17 14.13
N THR A 82 -10.81 -1.08 14.52
CA THR A 82 -11.17 -0.25 15.68
C THR A 82 -11.94 1.01 15.31
N ALA A 83 -12.04 1.35 14.02
CA ALA A 83 -12.81 2.50 13.57
C ALA A 83 -14.28 2.28 13.92
N ASP A 84 -14.77 3.07 14.87
CA ASP A 84 -16.20 3.24 15.10
C ASP A 84 -16.80 3.82 13.82
N ALA A 85 -17.84 3.16 13.29
CA ALA A 85 -18.52 3.63 12.09
C ALA A 85 -19.13 5.05 12.25
N THR A 86 -19.27 5.50 13.50
CA THR A 86 -19.65 6.87 13.86
C THR A 86 -18.44 7.82 13.88
N ALA A 87 -17.21 7.31 13.90
CA ALA A 87 -16.03 8.14 13.80
C ALA A 87 -16.00 8.80 12.42
N ARG A 88 -15.93 10.12 12.41
CA ARG A 88 -15.78 10.96 11.20
C ARG A 88 -14.64 10.44 10.32
N PRO A 89 -14.69 10.63 8.99
CA PRO A 89 -13.90 9.94 7.98
C PRO A 89 -12.37 10.16 8.01
N ALA A 90 -11.79 10.37 9.15
CA ALA A 90 -10.36 10.28 9.36
C ALA A 90 -10.11 10.14 10.86
N ASP A 91 -9.99 8.91 11.34
CA ASP A 91 -9.14 8.69 12.49
C ASP A 91 -7.82 9.41 12.20
N GLU A 92 -7.43 10.34 13.08
CA GLU A 92 -6.20 11.13 12.97
C GLU A 92 -4.99 10.23 12.68
N ARG A 93 -4.98 9.01 13.20
CA ARG A 93 -3.94 8.00 12.96
C ARG A 93 -3.88 7.55 11.51
N LEU A 94 -5.04 7.32 10.89
CA LEU A 94 -5.11 6.93 9.48
C LEU A 94 -4.63 8.08 8.59
N MET A 95 -5.06 9.30 8.89
CA MET A 95 -4.61 10.50 8.18
C MET A 95 -3.09 10.67 8.31
N ASP A 96 -2.55 10.57 9.52
CA ASP A 96 -1.10 10.66 9.77
C ASP A 96 -0.32 9.57 9.03
N SER A 97 -0.86 8.36 9.01
CA SER A 97 -0.29 7.23 8.28
C SER A 97 -0.24 7.52 6.78
N TRP A 98 -1.33 8.02 6.20
CA TRP A 98 -1.39 8.36 4.79
C TRP A 98 -0.47 9.54 4.43
N VAL A 99 -0.43 10.58 5.26
CA VAL A 99 0.48 11.72 5.07
C VAL A 99 1.93 11.26 5.04
N ARG A 100 2.33 10.41 5.98
CA ARG A 100 3.70 9.84 6.00
C ARG A 100 3.98 9.02 4.75
N THR A 101 3.06 8.15 4.32
CA THR A 101 3.25 7.29 3.14
C THR A 101 3.38 8.10 1.86
N LEU A 102 2.47 9.06 1.66
CA LEU A 102 2.48 9.88 0.44
C LEU A 102 3.67 10.85 0.42
N GLY A 103 4.16 11.26 1.61
CA GLY A 103 5.34 12.10 1.76
C GLY A 103 6.67 11.36 1.64
N ASP A 104 6.69 10.03 1.72
CA ASP A 104 7.92 9.26 1.68
C ASP A 104 8.47 9.12 0.26
N ALA A 105 9.55 9.87 -0.04
CA ALA A 105 10.21 9.86 -1.33
C ALA A 105 10.75 8.47 -1.72
N ARG A 106 11.22 7.70 -0.74
CA ARG A 106 11.74 6.35 -0.97
C ARG A 106 10.61 5.39 -1.38
N PHE A 107 9.48 5.42 -0.64
CA PHE A 107 8.31 4.61 -0.99
C PHE A 107 7.74 5.01 -2.36
N ARG A 108 7.70 6.32 -2.68
CA ARG A 108 7.31 6.82 -4.00
C ARG A 108 8.16 6.20 -5.11
N THR A 109 9.50 6.22 -4.97
CA THR A 109 10.41 5.62 -5.96
C THR A 109 10.15 4.13 -6.14
N VAL A 110 9.99 3.39 -5.05
CA VAL A 110 9.70 1.95 -5.08
C VAL A 110 8.36 1.67 -5.77
N LEU A 111 7.33 2.44 -5.47
CA LEU A 111 6.00 2.27 -6.08
C LEU A 111 6.00 2.63 -7.57
N ALA A 112 6.70 3.70 -7.96
CA ALA A 112 6.89 4.05 -9.35
C ALA A 112 7.57 2.93 -10.14
N GLN A 113 8.62 2.33 -9.56
CA GLN A 113 9.33 1.20 -10.16
C GLN A 113 8.45 -0.06 -10.25
N LEU A 114 7.64 -0.34 -9.24
CA LEU A 114 6.68 -1.45 -9.24
C LEU A 114 5.65 -1.29 -10.36
N ILE A 115 5.04 -0.11 -10.47
CA ILE A 115 4.04 0.18 -11.51
C ILE A 115 4.70 0.21 -12.89
N GLY A 116 5.85 0.84 -13.04
CA GLY A 116 6.60 0.88 -14.29
C GLY A 116 7.01 -0.50 -14.81
N SER A 117 7.23 -1.47 -13.90
CA SER A 117 7.55 -2.84 -14.26
C SER A 117 6.33 -3.72 -14.59
N SER A 118 5.10 -3.21 -14.43
CA SER A 118 3.86 -4.00 -14.57
C SER A 118 3.68 -4.65 -15.95
N THR A 119 4.18 -4.02 -17.01
CA THR A 119 4.09 -4.55 -18.39
C THR A 119 5.16 -5.61 -18.66
N SER A 120 6.40 -5.37 -18.20
CA SER A 120 7.51 -6.30 -18.42
C SER A 120 7.52 -7.47 -17.41
N HIS A 121 7.02 -7.25 -16.20
CA HIS A 121 7.00 -8.21 -15.10
C HIS A 121 5.65 -8.25 -14.40
N PRO A 122 4.56 -8.67 -15.08
CA PRO A 122 3.20 -8.62 -14.53
C PRO A 122 3.03 -9.45 -13.25
N ALA A 123 3.83 -10.51 -13.07
CA ALA A 123 3.78 -11.37 -11.89
C ALA A 123 4.12 -10.61 -10.59
N LEU A 124 5.04 -9.64 -10.62
CA LEU A 124 5.38 -8.84 -9.43
C LEU A 124 4.20 -8.01 -8.96
N LEU A 125 3.56 -7.27 -9.87
CA LEU A 125 2.38 -6.47 -9.53
C LEU A 125 1.20 -7.35 -9.12
N ALA A 126 0.99 -8.50 -9.79
CA ALA A 126 -0.06 -9.46 -9.43
C ALA A 126 0.13 -9.97 -7.99
N THR A 127 1.35 -10.39 -7.63
CA THR A 127 1.67 -10.87 -6.28
C THR A 127 1.47 -9.76 -5.24
N TYR A 128 1.92 -8.53 -5.50
CA TYR A 128 1.70 -7.39 -4.62
C TYR A 128 0.21 -7.07 -4.43
N ARG A 129 -0.55 -7.09 -5.53
CA ARG A 129 -2.00 -6.89 -5.50
C ARG A 129 -2.71 -7.94 -4.64
N GLU A 130 -2.36 -9.21 -4.79
CA GLU A 130 -3.01 -10.32 -4.07
C GLU A 130 -2.67 -10.32 -2.59
N GLN A 131 -1.41 -10.08 -2.25
CA GLN A 131 -0.93 -10.18 -0.87
C GLN A 131 -1.21 -8.92 -0.03
N TYR A 132 -1.29 -7.73 -0.66
CA TYR A 132 -1.36 -6.48 0.08
C TYR A 132 -2.51 -5.55 -0.34
N ILE A 133 -2.76 -5.35 -1.64
CA ILE A 133 -3.81 -4.42 -2.07
C ILE A 133 -5.20 -5.01 -1.78
N GLN A 134 -5.45 -6.24 -2.22
CA GLN A 134 -6.76 -6.86 -2.08
C GLN A 134 -7.19 -7.11 -0.62
N PRO A 135 -6.33 -7.56 0.29
CA PRO A 135 -6.68 -7.64 1.71
C PRO A 135 -7.10 -6.30 2.30
N ARG A 136 -6.35 -5.22 2.04
CA ARG A 136 -6.72 -3.87 2.50
C ARG A 136 -8.06 -3.41 1.94
N ARG A 137 -8.25 -3.59 0.63
CA ARG A 137 -9.51 -3.24 -0.01
C ARG A 137 -10.70 -3.94 0.65
N ARG A 138 -10.57 -5.24 0.99
CA ARG A 138 -11.63 -5.98 1.68
C ARG A 138 -11.93 -5.41 3.07
N VAL A 139 -10.91 -5.02 3.83
CA VAL A 139 -11.10 -4.41 5.16
C VAL A 139 -11.82 -3.07 5.05
N ILE A 140 -11.39 -2.20 4.15
CA ILE A 140 -12.03 -0.89 3.92
C ILE A 140 -13.49 -1.10 3.48
N ARG A 141 -13.72 -1.96 2.49
CA ARG A 141 -15.06 -2.28 2.01
C ARG A 141 -15.97 -2.78 3.13
N ALA A 142 -15.49 -3.72 3.96
CA ALA A 142 -16.27 -4.25 5.08
C ALA A 142 -16.62 -3.16 6.12
N ALA A 143 -15.73 -2.20 6.36
CA ALA A 143 -16.01 -1.06 7.24
C ALA A 143 -17.11 -0.15 6.64
N LEU A 144 -17.03 0.16 5.34
CA LEU A 144 -18.06 0.96 4.66
C LEU A 144 -19.41 0.23 4.58
N GLU A 145 -19.42 -1.09 4.38
CA GLU A 145 -20.65 -1.90 4.40
C GLU A 145 -21.33 -1.90 5.79
N ARG A 146 -20.55 -1.95 6.87
CA ARG A 146 -21.10 -1.78 8.22
C ARG A 146 -21.73 -0.41 8.40
N ALA A 147 -21.02 0.67 8.02
CA ALA A 147 -21.53 2.03 8.09
C ALA A 147 -22.84 2.20 7.27
N ARG A 148 -22.93 1.56 6.10
CA ARG A 148 -24.16 1.53 5.29
C ARG A 148 -25.28 0.78 6.02
N GLY A 149 -25.00 -0.37 6.61
CA GLY A 149 -25.98 -1.14 7.40
C GLY A 149 -26.50 -0.39 8.64
N GLU A 150 -25.73 0.54 9.16
CA GLU A 150 -26.09 1.44 10.27
C GLU A 150 -26.83 2.71 9.81
N GLY A 151 -27.07 2.85 8.50
CA GLY A 151 -27.76 4.02 7.92
C GLY A 151 -26.90 5.30 7.85
N LEU A 152 -25.58 5.17 8.01
CA LEU A 152 -24.66 6.31 7.94
C LEU A 152 -24.26 6.66 6.49
N LEU A 153 -24.44 5.72 5.55
CA LEU A 153 -24.19 5.88 4.13
C LEU A 153 -25.46 5.56 3.35
N ALA A 154 -25.57 6.09 2.14
CA ALA A 154 -26.69 5.80 1.24
C ALA A 154 -26.70 4.32 0.82
N GLU A 155 -27.89 3.74 0.67
CA GLU A 155 -28.05 2.32 0.30
C GLU A 155 -27.48 2.03 -1.10
N ASP A 156 -27.61 2.97 -2.03
CA ASP A 156 -27.16 2.89 -3.42
C ASP A 156 -25.73 3.40 -3.64
N ALA A 157 -24.99 3.74 -2.58
CA ALA A 157 -23.60 4.20 -2.70
C ALA A 157 -22.70 3.13 -3.34
N ASP A 158 -22.01 3.49 -4.41
CA ASP A 158 -21.02 2.63 -5.05
C ASP A 158 -19.69 2.66 -4.27
N LEU A 159 -19.60 1.78 -3.30
CA LEU A 159 -18.43 1.70 -2.40
C LEU A 159 -17.13 1.41 -3.14
N ASP A 160 -17.17 0.56 -4.17
CA ASP A 160 -15.96 0.17 -4.91
C ASP A 160 -15.42 1.34 -5.73
N THR A 161 -16.29 2.07 -6.43
CA THR A 161 -15.89 3.26 -7.17
C THR A 161 -15.33 4.34 -6.26
N VAL A 162 -15.94 4.58 -5.10
CA VAL A 162 -15.42 5.58 -4.15
C VAL A 162 -14.05 5.17 -3.59
N ILE A 163 -13.83 3.90 -3.26
CA ILE A 163 -12.52 3.39 -2.84
C ILE A 163 -11.49 3.64 -3.95
N ASP A 164 -11.82 3.33 -5.20
CA ASP A 164 -10.91 3.51 -6.34
C ASP A 164 -10.58 4.98 -6.60
N MET A 165 -11.56 5.87 -6.45
CA MET A 165 -11.35 7.32 -6.57
C MET A 165 -10.38 7.84 -5.51
N VAL A 166 -10.55 7.44 -4.24
CA VAL A 166 -9.67 7.86 -3.14
C VAL A 166 -8.25 7.34 -3.33
N VAL A 167 -8.10 6.05 -3.64
CA VAL A 167 -6.80 5.44 -3.89
C VAL A 167 -6.14 6.04 -5.15
N GLY A 168 -6.90 6.23 -6.23
CA GLY A 168 -6.42 6.85 -7.46
C GLY A 168 -5.95 8.28 -7.25
N ALA A 169 -6.69 9.09 -6.49
CA ALA A 169 -6.29 10.45 -6.14
C ALA A 169 -4.99 10.47 -5.31
N ALA A 170 -4.86 9.57 -4.32
CA ALA A 170 -3.63 9.42 -3.55
C ALA A 170 -2.43 9.03 -4.44
N MET A 171 -2.62 8.07 -5.35
CA MET A 171 -1.58 7.67 -6.30
C MET A 171 -1.21 8.79 -7.28
N TYR A 172 -2.20 9.52 -7.81
CA TYR A 172 -1.96 10.68 -8.66
C TYR A 172 -1.06 11.70 -7.95
N ARG A 173 -1.44 12.06 -6.71
CA ARG A 173 -0.69 13.02 -5.91
C ARG A 173 0.74 12.56 -5.63
N MET A 174 0.92 11.28 -5.33
CA MET A 174 2.23 10.72 -5.00
C MET A 174 3.14 10.58 -6.23
N LEU A 175 2.60 10.16 -7.38
CA LEU A 175 3.42 9.76 -8.53
C LEU A 175 3.52 10.83 -9.62
N LEU A 176 2.46 11.63 -9.82
CA LEU A 176 2.35 12.53 -10.97
C LEU A 176 2.38 14.02 -10.58
N ASP A 177 1.89 14.34 -9.41
CA ASP A 177 1.83 15.72 -8.91
C ASP A 177 2.25 15.78 -7.44
N PRO A 178 3.51 15.44 -7.13
CA PRO A 178 4.01 15.62 -5.78
C PRO A 178 3.94 17.11 -5.43
N ALA A 179 3.31 17.42 -4.27
CA ALA A 179 3.23 18.80 -3.77
C ALA A 179 4.62 19.33 -3.49
N GLU A 180 5.19 19.97 -4.48
CA GLU A 180 6.52 20.54 -4.49
C GLU A 180 7.60 19.73 -3.75
N PRO A 181 8.38 18.95 -4.42
CA PRO A 181 9.74 19.38 -4.66
C PRO A 181 10.12 19.20 -6.13
N THR A 182 10.92 20.13 -6.62
CA THR A 182 11.62 20.02 -7.91
C THR A 182 12.56 18.81 -7.95
N ASP A 183 12.93 18.29 -6.79
CA ASP A 183 13.76 17.09 -6.61
C ASP A 183 12.88 15.91 -6.15
N PRO A 184 12.80 14.81 -6.93
CA PRO A 184 12.02 13.63 -6.58
C PRO A 184 12.52 12.90 -5.30
N THR A 185 13.72 13.27 -4.80
CA THR A 185 14.29 12.71 -3.57
C THR A 185 13.84 13.45 -2.30
N GLU A 186 13.24 14.64 -2.44
CA GLU A 186 12.75 15.40 -1.31
C GLU A 186 11.36 14.91 -0.85
N PRO A 187 11.10 14.88 0.46
CA PRO A 187 9.78 14.54 0.98
C PRO A 187 8.75 15.64 0.61
N ALA A 188 7.52 15.23 0.29
CA ALA A 188 6.43 16.18 0.06
C ALA A 188 6.07 16.93 1.35
N ASP A 189 5.59 18.18 1.22
CA ASP A 189 5.11 18.96 2.36
C ASP A 189 3.95 18.21 3.08
N PRO A 190 4.13 17.83 4.37
CA PRO A 190 3.12 17.11 5.12
C PRO A 190 1.81 17.89 5.28
N ALA A 191 1.87 19.23 5.39
CA ALA A 191 0.69 20.07 5.56
C ALA A 191 -0.13 20.13 4.25
N ALA A 192 0.52 20.33 3.12
CA ALA A 192 -0.12 20.31 1.81
C ALA A 192 -0.70 18.93 1.49
N THR A 193 0.03 17.85 1.82
CA THR A 193 -0.44 16.47 1.66
C THR A 193 -1.69 16.21 2.50
N ARG A 194 -1.70 16.62 3.76
CA ARG A 194 -2.85 16.50 4.67
C ARG A 194 -4.06 17.27 4.14
N GLN A 195 -3.87 18.51 3.70
CA GLN A 195 -4.94 19.33 3.13
C GLN A 195 -5.58 18.67 1.90
N TYR A 196 -4.76 18.14 1.00
CA TYR A 196 -5.22 17.42 -0.17
C TYR A 196 -6.02 16.17 0.20
N LEU A 197 -5.49 15.31 1.06
CA LEU A 197 -6.18 14.10 1.51
C LEU A 197 -7.51 14.44 2.18
N ALA A 198 -7.55 15.46 3.04
CA ALA A 198 -8.79 15.90 3.68
C ALA A 198 -9.82 16.37 2.64
N ALA A 199 -9.40 17.03 1.56
CA ALA A 199 -10.30 17.42 0.48
C ALA A 199 -10.85 16.20 -0.28
N VAL A 200 -10.00 15.22 -0.61
CA VAL A 200 -10.40 13.97 -1.28
C VAL A 200 -11.41 13.20 -0.42
N LEU A 201 -11.13 13.03 0.88
CA LEU A 201 -12.03 12.32 1.80
C LEU A 201 -13.36 13.04 1.99
N ARG A 202 -13.39 14.38 2.01
CA ARG A 202 -14.67 15.13 2.04
C ARG A 202 -15.51 14.89 0.78
N GLN A 203 -14.90 14.77 -0.40
CA GLN A 203 -15.65 14.45 -1.62
C GLN A 203 -16.14 12.99 -1.58
N ALA A 204 -15.32 12.06 -1.13
CA ALA A 204 -15.71 10.67 -0.94
C ALA A 204 -16.92 10.55 0.03
N ASP A 205 -16.90 11.25 1.16
CA ASP A 205 -18.00 11.28 2.12
C ASP A 205 -19.31 11.80 1.49
N ARG A 206 -19.23 12.84 0.67
CA ARG A 206 -20.40 13.35 -0.06
C ARG A 206 -20.98 12.30 -1.00
N LEU A 207 -20.16 11.63 -1.79
CA LEU A 207 -20.59 10.58 -2.71
C LEU A 207 -21.20 9.39 -1.98
N LEU A 208 -20.68 9.05 -0.80
CA LEU A 208 -21.19 7.95 0.01
C LEU A 208 -22.50 8.27 0.70
N ARG A 209 -22.79 9.54 1.01
CA ARG A 209 -24.03 9.96 1.69
C ARG A 209 -25.12 10.41 0.72
N HIS A 210 -24.75 10.96 -0.43
CA HIS A 210 -25.67 11.54 -1.41
C HIS A 210 -25.27 11.19 -2.85
N PRO A 211 -25.32 9.90 -3.25
CA PRO A 211 -24.85 9.49 -4.58
C PRO A 211 -25.70 10.06 -5.74
N GLY A 212 -26.94 10.53 -5.48
CA GLY A 212 -27.89 11.03 -6.50
C GLY A 212 -27.98 12.55 -6.66
N GLY A 213 -27.15 13.33 -6.01
CA GLY A 213 -27.32 14.79 -5.98
C GLY A 213 -26.77 15.54 -7.19
N HIS A 214 -27.17 15.28 -8.43
CA HIS A 214 -27.08 16.27 -9.55
C HIS A 214 -27.70 15.79 -10.88
N ASN A 215 -28.89 15.18 -10.87
CA ASN A 215 -29.55 14.91 -12.16
C ASN A 215 -31.04 15.29 -12.24
N GLU A 216 -31.48 16.23 -11.42
CA GLU A 216 -32.85 16.80 -11.57
C GLU A 216 -32.77 18.29 -11.86
N GLN A 217 -32.24 18.67 -13.01
CA GLN A 217 -32.56 19.96 -13.65
C GLN A 217 -31.78 20.11 -14.95
N MET A 218 -32.14 19.28 -15.94
CA MET A 218 -31.94 19.67 -17.34
C MET A 218 -33.05 19.06 -18.15
N GLU A 219 -34.32 19.53 -17.90
CA GLU A 219 -35.33 19.47 -18.93
C GLU A 219 -34.94 20.51 -19.98
N PRO A 220 -34.83 20.13 -21.24
CA PRO A 220 -34.73 21.11 -22.30
C PRO A 220 -36.10 21.70 -22.53
N ASP A 221 -36.28 22.99 -22.23
CA ASP A 221 -37.36 23.77 -22.77
C ASP A 221 -37.31 23.72 -24.31
N ILE A 222 -38.35 23.12 -24.90
CA ILE A 222 -38.67 23.17 -26.33
C ILE A 222 -39.51 24.41 -26.62
#